data_6b780908c4d7a35c6d39fe84aef672ef
#
_entry.id   6b780908c4d7a35c6d39fe84aef672ef
#
_cell.length_a   1.000
_cell.length_b   1.000
_cell.length_c   1.000
_cell.angle_alpha   90.00
_cell.angle_beta   90.00
_cell.angle_gamma   90.00
#
_symmetry.space_group_name_H-M   'P 1'
#
loop_
_entity.id
_entity.type
_entity.pdbx_description
1 polymer ?
#
loop_
_entity_poly.entity_id
_entity_poly.type
_entity_poly.pdbx_seq_one_letter_code
_entity_poly.pdbx_strand_id
1 'polypeptide(L)'
;ASDVYKRQDYKDIQLSVSSARIIPSFFTMHDLSTLYSALLKLRYADLNIDWTQNATLSRIIAAEMLRGRDYLMSDNNLDSFLYAMNNKVAMTKDIPVLNLLIGNYGDEEMEATLDINSRSITNSQIIIAGATGSGKTNLLAVLIQQFRMLSTESQYPVNFLLFDYKGEFSDIQNNHWLSLFDVDRSCILDPLTQPLPFTPFKDFTGRSINEINLYSTEMSSALCSIDRVSASANMNNRLSEAIVEAYKSTNGAPISFELMLKCYQSRMKDANNDDSISSVLKQLVNAHIFESEDKVSLIDDSYIIKMDGYPKDGPIAKAIVYFLMSKLNNIYELLDKQAVNDEVVQIRHFSIIDEAHYMLDFDNRPLRNLIAVGRNKGLSIILATQNMSSFKSKGFDFYANAQYPLIMKQQTIDDKVIKDLFGVSGQELQEIRTAIAGLQKGELIIKDQMAFALGMGNKYKKINVTHLI
;
A
#
# COMPACT_ATOMS: atom_id res chain seq x y z
N ALA A 1 -19.78 23.67 3.07
CA ALA A 1 -20.74 24.78 2.80
C ALA A 1 -21.52 25.20 4.05
N SER A 2 -21.65 24.32 5.06
CA SER A 2 -22.48 24.59 6.25
C SER A 2 -21.83 25.47 7.31
N ASP A 3 -20.52 25.62 7.34
CA ASP A 3 -19.80 26.32 8.40
C ASP A 3 -19.70 27.84 8.22
N VAL A 4 -20.05 28.34 7.06
CA VAL A 4 -19.91 29.77 6.72
C VAL A 4 -21.13 30.61 7.10
N TYR A 5 -22.29 29.98 7.29
CA TYR A 5 -23.50 30.70 7.62
C TYR A 5 -23.83 30.68 9.13
N LYS A 6 -24.07 31.85 9.71
CA LYS A 6 -24.63 31.99 11.06
C LYS A 6 -25.89 31.15 11.16
N ARG A 7 -26.03 30.37 12.26
CA ARG A 7 -27.22 29.60 12.57
C ARG A 7 -28.47 30.51 12.50
N GLN A 8 -29.30 30.32 11.47
CA GLN A 8 -30.63 30.87 11.45
C GLN A 8 -31.58 29.88 12.16
N ASP A 9 -32.46 30.37 12.98
CA ASP A 9 -33.47 29.54 13.63
C ASP A 9 -34.37 28.95 12.55
N TYR A 10 -34.63 27.65 12.58
CA TYR A 10 -35.49 26.97 11.60
C TYR A 10 -36.94 27.51 11.62
N LYS A 11 -37.34 28.23 12.67
CA LYS A 11 -38.62 28.90 12.80
C LYS A 11 -38.76 30.12 11.90
N ASP A 12 -37.67 30.75 11.52
CA ASP A 12 -37.64 31.94 10.65
C ASP A 12 -37.75 31.61 9.15
N ILE A 13 -37.71 30.34 8.81
CA ILE A 13 -37.90 29.91 7.42
C ILE A 13 -39.38 29.74 7.18
N GLN A 14 -40.00 30.80 6.64
CA GLN A 14 -41.35 30.71 6.09
C GLN A 14 -41.31 29.73 4.92
N LEU A 15 -41.70 28.49 5.17
CA LEU A 15 -41.87 27.47 4.18
C LEU A 15 -43.07 27.80 3.31
N SER A 16 -42.91 28.65 2.32
CA SER A 16 -43.84 28.75 1.19
C SER A 16 -43.69 27.52 0.29
N VAL A 17 -43.60 26.34 0.90
CA VAL A 17 -43.44 25.08 0.17
C VAL A 17 -44.80 24.46 -0.06
N SER A 18 -45.56 25.04 -0.97
CA SER A 18 -46.78 24.40 -1.48
C SER A 18 -46.51 23.26 -2.48
N SER A 19 -45.24 23.01 -2.87
CA SER A 19 -44.96 22.07 -3.96
C SER A 19 -43.66 21.20 -3.89
N ALA A 20 -42.78 21.36 -2.89
CA ALA A 20 -41.62 20.49 -2.78
C ALA A 20 -42.00 19.18 -2.05
N ARG A 21 -42.38 18.18 -2.84
CA ARG A 21 -42.48 16.81 -2.35
C ARG A 21 -41.08 16.21 -2.29
N ILE A 22 -40.55 16.04 -1.07
CA ILE A 22 -39.36 15.20 -0.87
C ILE A 22 -39.77 13.78 -1.28
N ILE A 23 -39.08 13.24 -2.27
CA ILE A 23 -39.40 11.92 -2.82
C ILE A 23 -39.29 10.87 -1.69
N PRO A 24 -40.30 10.06 -1.41
CA PRO A 24 -40.26 9.05 -0.36
C PRO A 24 -39.06 8.09 -0.43
N SER A 25 -38.53 7.85 -1.62
CA SER A 25 -37.35 7.02 -1.85
C SER A 25 -36.06 7.56 -1.19
N PHE A 26 -35.96 8.87 -0.91
CA PHE A 26 -34.84 9.44 -0.17
C PHE A 26 -34.77 8.90 1.28
N PHE A 27 -35.90 8.57 1.87
CA PHE A 27 -36.01 8.02 3.23
C PHE A 27 -35.87 6.48 3.26
N THR A 28 -35.90 5.81 2.12
CA THR A 28 -35.72 4.34 2.03
C THR A 28 -34.27 3.92 1.82
N MET A 29 -33.34 4.84 1.58
CA MET A 29 -31.92 4.59 1.63
C MET A 29 -31.46 4.60 3.10
N HIS A 30 -31.54 3.44 3.74
CA HIS A 30 -31.36 3.25 5.19
C HIS A 30 -30.10 3.93 5.76
N ASP A 31 -28.99 3.84 5.05
CA ASP A 31 -27.70 4.37 5.54
C ASP A 31 -27.61 5.91 5.46
N LEU A 32 -28.08 6.50 4.37
CA LEU A 32 -28.06 7.95 4.18
C LEU A 32 -29.04 8.68 5.11
N SER A 33 -30.23 8.14 5.32
CA SER A 33 -31.22 8.75 6.23
C SER A 33 -30.74 8.77 7.68
N THR A 34 -30.06 7.72 8.11
CA THR A 34 -29.47 7.64 9.46
C THR A 34 -28.33 8.65 9.63
N LEU A 35 -27.44 8.76 8.64
CA LEU A 35 -26.34 9.71 8.65
C LEU A 35 -26.84 11.17 8.67
N TYR A 36 -27.76 11.53 7.78
CA TYR A 36 -28.34 12.88 7.75
C TYR A 36 -29.09 13.23 9.03
N SER A 37 -29.84 12.29 9.58
CA SER A 37 -30.53 12.50 10.87
C SER A 37 -29.52 12.74 12.00
N ALA A 38 -28.42 12.01 12.04
CA ALA A 38 -27.36 12.20 13.04
C ALA A 38 -26.69 13.57 12.89
N LEU A 39 -26.34 13.97 11.66
CA LEU A 39 -25.73 15.28 11.36
C LEU A 39 -26.66 16.44 11.73
N LEU A 40 -27.95 16.33 11.43
CA LEU A 40 -28.95 17.34 11.81
C LEU A 40 -29.10 17.45 13.33
N LYS A 41 -29.11 16.32 14.04
CA LYS A 41 -29.14 16.31 15.51
C LYS A 41 -27.93 17.00 16.13
N LEU A 42 -26.73 16.75 15.58
CA LEU A 42 -25.51 17.44 16.02
C LEU A 42 -25.56 18.93 15.73
N ARG A 43 -26.03 19.33 14.55
CA ARG A 43 -26.10 20.72 14.13
C ARG A 43 -27.06 21.54 14.96
N TYR A 44 -28.16 20.96 15.36
CA TYR A 44 -29.26 21.60 16.13
C TYR A 44 -29.34 21.10 17.58
N ALA A 45 -28.20 20.63 18.12
CA ALA A 45 -28.15 20.09 19.49
C ALA A 45 -28.63 21.06 20.57
N ASP A 46 -28.45 22.36 20.33
CA ASP A 46 -28.83 23.43 21.30
C ASP A 46 -30.33 23.80 21.23
N LEU A 47 -31.06 23.24 20.27
CA LEU A 47 -32.49 23.51 20.10
C LEU A 47 -33.31 22.35 20.66
N ASN A 48 -34.38 22.67 21.35
CA ASN A 48 -35.30 21.68 21.90
C ASN A 48 -36.26 21.16 20.82
N ILE A 49 -35.74 20.30 19.96
CA ILE A 49 -36.44 19.74 18.80
C ILE A 49 -36.90 18.32 19.11
N ASP A 50 -38.21 18.06 18.91
CA ASP A 50 -38.74 16.71 18.97
C ASP A 50 -38.40 15.93 17.68
N TRP A 51 -37.34 15.17 17.73
CA TRP A 51 -36.82 14.37 16.60
C TRP A 51 -37.64 13.12 16.29
N THR A 52 -38.68 12.84 17.07
CA THR A 52 -39.57 11.68 16.83
C THR A 52 -40.67 11.99 15.84
N GLN A 53 -40.90 13.27 15.56
CA GLN A 53 -41.94 13.72 14.65
C GLN A 53 -41.41 13.82 13.19
N ASN A 54 -41.91 12.98 12.31
CA ASN A 54 -41.56 12.98 10.88
C ASN A 54 -41.82 14.34 10.20
N ALA A 55 -42.87 15.07 10.61
CA ALA A 55 -43.16 16.39 10.06
C ALA A 55 -42.09 17.42 10.40
N THR A 56 -41.55 17.38 11.63
CA THR A 56 -40.47 18.25 12.09
C THR A 56 -39.18 17.94 11.35
N LEU A 57 -38.81 16.67 11.22
CA LEU A 57 -37.62 16.23 10.49
C LEU A 57 -37.70 16.65 9.00
N SER A 58 -38.85 16.47 8.35
CA SER A 58 -39.05 16.88 6.96
C SER A 58 -38.92 18.39 6.77
N ARG A 59 -39.38 19.20 7.71
CA ARG A 59 -39.20 20.67 7.63
C ARG A 59 -37.77 21.08 7.79
N ILE A 60 -37.03 20.47 8.71
CA ILE A 60 -35.60 20.77 8.91
C ILE A 60 -34.78 20.38 7.68
N ILE A 61 -35.04 19.21 7.10
CA ILE A 61 -34.38 18.78 5.86
C ILE A 61 -34.69 19.75 4.72
N ALA A 62 -35.94 20.12 4.51
CA ALA A 62 -36.34 21.08 3.49
C ALA A 62 -35.66 22.45 3.68
N ALA A 63 -35.56 22.93 4.91
CA ALA A 63 -34.87 24.15 5.25
C ALA A 63 -33.38 24.12 4.95
N GLU A 64 -32.69 23.01 5.25
CA GLU A 64 -31.28 22.82 4.93
C GLU A 64 -31.04 22.71 3.41
N MET A 65 -31.94 22.05 2.70
CA MET A 65 -31.89 21.97 1.22
C MET A 65 -32.05 23.36 0.57
N LEU A 66 -32.98 24.20 1.07
CA LEU A 66 -33.17 25.56 0.58
C LEU A 66 -31.95 26.43 0.89
N ARG A 67 -31.39 26.31 2.10
CA ARG A 67 -30.16 27.01 2.48
C ARG A 67 -28.99 26.60 1.62
N GLY A 68 -28.83 25.31 1.35
CA GLY A 68 -27.82 24.80 0.42
C GLY A 68 -27.99 25.33 -1.00
N ARG A 69 -29.24 25.41 -1.50
CA ARG A 69 -29.55 26.02 -2.80
C ARG A 69 -29.16 27.50 -2.81
N ASP A 70 -29.58 28.27 -1.81
CA ASP A 70 -29.32 29.71 -1.77
C ASP A 70 -27.81 30.01 -1.65
N TYR A 71 -27.06 29.15 -0.95
CA TYR A 71 -25.60 29.21 -0.93
C TYR A 71 -25.00 28.95 -2.32
N LEU A 72 -25.46 27.92 -3.03
CA LEU A 72 -24.97 27.59 -4.37
C LEU A 72 -25.31 28.68 -5.40
N MET A 73 -26.43 29.39 -5.22
CA MET A 73 -26.86 30.46 -6.10
C MET A 73 -26.19 31.82 -5.79
N SER A 74 -25.46 31.93 -4.68
CA SER A 74 -24.72 33.14 -4.31
C SER A 74 -23.26 33.04 -4.78
N ASP A 75 -22.67 34.20 -5.20
CA ASP A 75 -21.24 34.41 -5.43
C ASP A 75 -20.53 33.38 -6.36
N ASN A 76 -21.19 32.94 -7.44
CA ASN A 76 -20.66 31.96 -8.39
C ASN A 76 -20.34 30.56 -7.77
N ASN A 77 -20.82 30.27 -6.59
CA ASN A 77 -20.63 28.95 -5.95
C ASN A 77 -21.29 27.82 -6.76
N LEU A 78 -22.37 28.15 -7.49
CA LEU A 78 -23.04 27.20 -8.37
C LEU A 78 -22.12 26.72 -9.49
N ASP A 79 -21.38 27.64 -10.14
CA ASP A 79 -20.46 27.27 -11.22
C ASP A 79 -19.31 26.40 -10.69
N SER A 80 -18.77 26.73 -9.51
CA SER A 80 -17.76 25.91 -8.84
C SER A 80 -18.29 24.53 -8.46
N PHE A 81 -19.54 24.47 -7.97
CA PHE A 81 -20.20 23.22 -7.62
C PHE A 81 -20.54 22.38 -8.86
N LEU A 82 -21.09 23.01 -9.91
CA LEU A 82 -21.36 22.33 -11.18
C LEU A 82 -20.07 21.90 -11.88
N TYR A 83 -19.00 22.69 -11.80
CA TYR A 83 -17.68 22.31 -12.24
C TYR A 83 -17.17 21.09 -11.44
N ALA A 84 -17.29 21.09 -10.13
CA ALA A 84 -16.92 19.95 -9.30
C ALA A 84 -17.86 18.73 -9.51
N MET A 85 -19.15 18.92 -9.78
CA MET A 85 -20.08 17.84 -10.12
C MET A 85 -19.89 17.32 -11.55
N ASN A 86 -19.61 18.19 -12.51
CA ASN A 86 -19.34 17.80 -13.90
C ASN A 86 -17.95 17.18 -14.04
N ASN A 87 -17.01 17.58 -13.19
CA ASN A 87 -15.69 16.97 -13.06
C ASN A 87 -15.65 15.79 -12.08
N LYS A 88 -16.71 15.47 -11.36
CA LYS A 88 -16.97 14.08 -10.99
C LYS A 88 -17.33 13.37 -12.30
N VAL A 89 -16.30 13.13 -13.10
CA VAL A 89 -16.33 12.16 -14.18
C VAL A 89 -17.06 10.96 -13.64
N ALA A 90 -18.14 10.55 -14.30
CA ALA A 90 -18.83 9.33 -13.94
C ALA A 90 -17.75 8.26 -13.92
N MET A 91 -17.43 7.71 -12.72
CA MET A 91 -16.37 6.71 -12.58
C MET A 91 -16.58 5.67 -13.66
N THR A 92 -15.62 5.52 -14.53
CA THR A 92 -15.73 4.56 -15.63
C THR A 92 -15.90 3.20 -14.99
N LYS A 93 -16.91 2.45 -15.45
CA LYS A 93 -17.14 1.08 -14.98
C LYS A 93 -16.06 0.12 -15.50
N ASP A 94 -15.22 0.60 -16.39
CA ASP A 94 -14.17 -0.19 -17.01
C ASP A 94 -12.93 -0.26 -16.14
N ILE A 95 -12.26 -1.40 -16.18
CA ILE A 95 -10.97 -1.59 -15.53
C ILE A 95 -9.97 -0.69 -16.23
N PRO A 96 -9.23 0.19 -15.50
CA PRO A 96 -8.29 1.11 -16.13
C PRO A 96 -7.15 0.35 -16.80
N VAL A 97 -6.75 0.80 -17.99
CA VAL A 97 -5.54 0.32 -18.67
C VAL A 97 -4.34 1.01 -18.01
N LEU A 98 -3.48 0.22 -17.37
CA LEU A 98 -2.29 0.71 -16.66
C LEU A 98 -1.06 0.59 -17.56
N ASN A 99 -0.97 1.47 -18.55
CA ASN A 99 0.20 1.64 -19.39
C ASN A 99 1.00 2.85 -18.88
N LEU A 100 1.95 2.59 -17.96
CA LEU A 100 2.65 3.63 -17.22
C LEU A 100 3.70 4.29 -18.09
N LEU A 101 3.53 5.57 -18.41
CA LEU A 101 4.53 6.38 -19.10
C LEU A 101 5.66 6.74 -18.14
N ILE A 102 6.85 6.16 -18.34
CA ILE A 102 8.00 6.37 -17.45
C ILE A 102 9.07 7.30 -18.04
N GLY A 103 9.00 7.64 -19.31
CA GLY A 103 9.98 8.51 -19.99
C GLY A 103 10.03 8.29 -21.49
N ASN A 104 11.20 8.47 -22.09
CA ASN A 104 11.43 8.29 -23.52
C ASN A 104 12.57 7.30 -23.78
N TYR A 105 12.50 6.58 -24.92
CA TYR A 105 13.55 5.68 -25.34
C TYR A 105 14.75 6.46 -25.90
N GLY A 106 15.90 6.36 -25.21
CA GLY A 106 17.14 7.01 -25.62
C GLY A 106 16.97 8.51 -25.81
N ASP A 107 17.51 9.03 -26.93
CA ASP A 107 17.37 10.42 -27.33
C ASP A 107 16.20 10.65 -28.31
N GLU A 108 15.36 9.65 -28.50
CA GLU A 108 14.19 9.68 -29.39
C GLU A 108 12.99 10.31 -28.66
N GLU A 109 12.07 10.94 -29.39
CA GLU A 109 10.79 11.44 -28.83
C GLU A 109 9.78 10.30 -28.56
N MET A 110 10.19 9.03 -28.75
CA MET A 110 9.30 7.88 -28.57
C MET A 110 9.09 7.56 -27.09
N GLU A 111 7.84 7.60 -26.67
CA GLU A 111 7.43 7.31 -25.30
C GLU A 111 7.79 5.90 -24.85
N ALA A 112 8.32 5.80 -23.65
CA ALA A 112 8.64 4.53 -22.99
C ALA A 112 7.58 4.22 -21.93
N THR A 113 6.80 3.17 -22.17
CA THR A 113 5.69 2.76 -21.32
C THR A 113 5.89 1.35 -20.76
N LEU A 114 5.31 1.10 -19.57
CA LEU A 114 5.24 -0.22 -18.95
C LEU A 114 3.78 -0.67 -18.90
N ASP A 115 3.46 -1.75 -19.60
CA ASP A 115 2.16 -2.40 -19.52
C ASP A 115 2.06 -3.23 -18.23
N ILE A 116 1.25 -2.79 -17.29
CA ILE A 116 1.18 -3.40 -15.95
C ILE A 116 0.09 -4.45 -15.84
N ASN A 117 -1.01 -4.29 -16.58
CA ASN A 117 -2.19 -5.09 -16.33
C ASN A 117 -2.83 -5.73 -17.57
N SER A 118 -2.17 -5.73 -18.71
CA SER A 118 -2.62 -6.51 -19.87
C SER A 118 -2.71 -7.99 -19.53
N ARG A 119 -3.68 -8.68 -20.11
CA ARG A 119 -3.80 -10.14 -20.01
C ARG A 119 -2.66 -10.91 -20.66
N SER A 120 -1.91 -10.26 -21.56
CA SER A 120 -0.77 -10.86 -22.26
C SER A 120 0.47 -11.03 -21.37
N ILE A 121 0.60 -10.24 -20.28
CA ILE A 121 1.74 -10.34 -19.36
C ILE A 121 1.46 -11.35 -18.25
N THR A 122 2.52 -11.98 -17.73
CA THR A 122 2.40 -13.03 -16.72
C THR A 122 2.28 -12.50 -15.29
N ASN A 123 2.92 -11.36 -15.00
CA ASN A 123 2.86 -10.71 -13.69
C ASN A 123 3.06 -9.18 -13.83
N SER A 124 2.89 -8.44 -12.74
CA SER A 124 3.00 -6.98 -12.66
C SER A 124 4.09 -6.50 -11.70
N GLN A 125 5.00 -7.41 -11.30
CA GLN A 125 6.06 -7.08 -10.34
C GLN A 125 7.14 -6.23 -11.00
N ILE A 126 7.61 -5.21 -10.29
CA ILE A 126 8.68 -4.31 -10.74
C ILE A 126 9.85 -4.39 -9.76
N ILE A 127 11.06 -4.49 -10.30
CA ILE A 127 12.29 -4.43 -9.52
C ILE A 127 13.16 -3.30 -10.05
N ILE A 128 13.67 -2.48 -9.14
CA ILE A 128 14.50 -1.32 -9.47
C ILE A 128 15.86 -1.50 -8.79
N ALA A 129 16.91 -1.60 -9.57
CA ALA A 129 18.28 -1.59 -9.06
C ALA A 129 19.00 -0.30 -9.51
N GLY A 130 19.50 0.50 -8.55
CA GLY A 130 20.19 1.74 -8.88
C GLY A 130 21.01 2.27 -7.72
N ALA A 131 22.24 2.66 -7.95
CA ALA A 131 23.13 3.25 -6.94
C ALA A 131 22.53 4.53 -6.32
N THR A 132 23.08 4.97 -5.21
CA THR A 132 22.73 6.28 -4.61
C THR A 132 22.93 7.39 -5.65
N GLY A 133 21.96 8.28 -5.77
CA GLY A 133 21.97 9.37 -6.76
C GLY A 133 21.66 8.98 -8.19
N SER A 134 21.28 7.71 -8.48
CA SER A 134 20.89 7.28 -9.82
C SER A 134 19.51 7.79 -10.27
N GLY A 135 18.65 8.28 -9.36
CA GLY A 135 17.29 8.76 -9.65
C GLY A 135 16.19 7.77 -9.27
N LYS A 136 16.47 6.77 -8.41
CA LYS A 136 15.45 5.79 -7.96
C LYS A 136 14.19 6.42 -7.37
N THR A 137 14.36 7.41 -6.49
CA THR A 137 13.23 8.12 -5.86
C THR A 137 12.34 8.79 -6.89
N ASN A 138 12.93 9.45 -7.88
CA ASN A 138 12.18 10.03 -9.00
C ASN A 138 11.44 8.94 -9.82
N LEU A 139 12.08 7.82 -10.10
CA LEU A 139 11.43 6.71 -10.83
C LEU A 139 10.27 6.13 -10.02
N LEU A 140 10.43 5.92 -8.71
CA LEU A 140 9.32 5.48 -7.84
C LEU A 140 8.18 6.49 -7.86
N ALA A 141 8.48 7.78 -7.79
CA ALA A 141 7.47 8.83 -7.86
C ALA A 141 6.73 8.84 -9.20
N VAL A 142 7.43 8.68 -10.33
CA VAL A 142 6.83 8.56 -11.66
C VAL A 142 5.86 7.36 -11.71
N LEU A 143 6.28 6.19 -11.21
CA LEU A 143 5.43 5.01 -11.22
C LEU A 143 4.16 5.23 -10.38
N ILE A 144 4.29 5.76 -9.16
CA ILE A 144 3.15 6.05 -8.28
C ILE A 144 2.21 7.06 -8.92
N GLN A 145 2.73 8.19 -9.41
CA GLN A 145 1.94 9.20 -10.10
C GLN A 145 1.17 8.58 -11.27
N GLN A 146 1.83 7.79 -12.12
CA GLN A 146 1.23 7.22 -13.32
C GLN A 146 0.08 6.26 -12.99
N PHE A 147 0.27 5.29 -12.10
CA PHE A 147 -0.83 4.36 -11.82
C PHE A 147 -1.97 5.04 -11.04
N ARG A 148 -1.68 6.07 -10.21
CA ARG A 148 -2.73 6.87 -9.57
C ARG A 148 -3.51 7.67 -10.61
N MET A 149 -2.84 8.45 -11.43
CA MET A 149 -3.46 9.27 -12.47
C MET A 149 -4.36 8.45 -13.42
N LEU A 150 -3.91 7.25 -13.81
CA LEU A 150 -4.65 6.38 -14.72
C LEU A 150 -5.85 5.68 -14.06
N SER A 151 -5.94 5.61 -12.73
CA SER A 151 -6.94 4.81 -12.04
C SER A 151 -7.86 5.58 -11.10
N THR A 152 -7.52 6.81 -10.67
CA THR A 152 -8.29 7.56 -9.65
C THR A 152 -9.73 7.84 -10.09
N GLU A 153 -9.96 8.07 -11.38
CA GLU A 153 -11.30 8.34 -11.93
C GLU A 153 -12.09 7.05 -12.24
N SER A 154 -11.50 5.87 -12.00
CA SER A 154 -12.14 4.58 -12.20
C SER A 154 -12.80 4.07 -10.90
N GLN A 155 -13.83 3.22 -11.04
CA GLN A 155 -14.36 2.47 -9.89
C GLN A 155 -13.35 1.42 -9.34
N TYR A 156 -12.18 1.28 -9.97
CA TYR A 156 -11.09 0.38 -9.59
C TYR A 156 -9.80 1.18 -9.34
N PRO A 157 -9.76 2.11 -8.34
CA PRO A 157 -8.57 2.87 -8.05
C PRO A 157 -7.43 1.95 -7.60
N VAL A 158 -6.22 2.27 -8.02
CA VAL A 158 -5.02 1.55 -7.58
C VAL A 158 -4.45 2.25 -6.37
N ASN A 159 -4.46 1.58 -5.23
CA ASN A 159 -3.90 2.08 -3.98
C ASN A 159 -2.48 1.54 -3.75
N PHE A 160 -1.78 2.07 -2.75
CA PHE A 160 -0.43 1.64 -2.46
C PHE A 160 -0.07 1.69 -0.97
N LEU A 161 0.90 0.86 -0.62
CA LEU A 161 1.61 0.89 0.66
C LEU A 161 3.09 1.11 0.37
N LEU A 162 3.61 2.28 0.73
CA LEU A 162 5.02 2.64 0.53
C LEU A 162 5.78 2.62 1.85
N PHE A 163 6.85 1.84 1.92
CA PHE A 163 7.80 1.87 3.04
C PHE A 163 8.92 2.85 2.70
N ASP A 164 8.87 4.05 3.30
CA ASP A 164 9.79 5.15 3.02
C ASP A 164 10.97 5.16 3.99
N TYR A 165 12.05 4.49 3.63
CA TYR A 165 13.28 4.38 4.45
C TYR A 165 14.15 5.63 4.47
N LYS A 166 13.88 6.60 3.60
CA LYS A 166 14.67 7.85 3.52
C LYS A 166 13.93 9.06 4.04
N GLY A 167 12.61 8.96 4.24
CA GLY A 167 11.79 10.08 4.62
C GLY A 167 11.54 11.09 3.49
N GLU A 168 11.87 10.74 2.23
CA GLU A 168 11.72 11.64 1.09
C GLU A 168 10.26 11.84 0.69
N PHE A 169 9.42 10.81 0.83
CA PHE A 169 7.98 10.83 0.51
C PHE A 169 7.11 11.19 1.72
N SER A 170 7.60 10.95 2.92
CA SER A 170 6.89 11.19 4.18
C SER A 170 7.26 12.53 4.83
N ASP A 171 8.02 13.38 4.17
CA ASP A 171 8.33 14.72 4.66
C ASP A 171 7.08 15.60 4.67
N ILE A 172 6.60 15.88 5.89
CA ILE A 172 5.39 16.69 6.13
C ILE A 172 5.54 18.13 5.62
N GLN A 173 6.74 18.65 5.56
CA GLN A 173 7.02 20.01 5.09
C GLN A 173 6.99 20.11 3.56
N ASN A 174 7.22 19.01 2.88
CA ASN A 174 7.21 18.94 1.42
C ASN A 174 5.94 18.24 0.91
N ASN A 175 4.83 19.00 0.81
CA ASN A 175 3.54 18.46 0.33
C ASN A 175 3.50 18.13 -1.17
N HIS A 176 4.61 18.31 -1.88
CA HIS A 176 4.66 18.12 -3.34
C HIS A 176 4.25 16.69 -3.75
N TRP A 177 4.78 15.67 -3.06
CA TRP A 177 4.49 14.28 -3.36
C TRP A 177 3.02 13.89 -3.15
N LEU A 178 2.40 14.39 -2.06
CA LEU A 178 1.00 14.09 -1.76
C LEU A 178 0.07 14.56 -2.89
N SER A 179 0.31 15.76 -3.39
CA SER A 179 -0.43 16.30 -4.54
C SER A 179 -0.20 15.49 -5.82
N LEU A 180 1.04 15.05 -6.09
CA LEU A 180 1.36 14.22 -7.26
C LEU A 180 0.74 12.83 -7.21
N PHE A 181 0.58 12.28 -6.01
CA PHE A 181 0.02 10.93 -5.81
C PHE A 181 -1.50 10.96 -5.60
N ASP A 182 -2.11 12.14 -5.61
CA ASP A 182 -3.53 12.33 -5.32
C ASP A 182 -3.93 11.62 -4.00
N VAL A 183 -3.23 11.97 -2.92
CA VAL A 183 -3.46 11.45 -1.57
C VAL A 183 -3.40 12.56 -0.53
N ASP A 184 -4.12 12.36 0.57
CA ASP A 184 -4.14 13.27 1.71
C ASP A 184 -2.96 13.06 2.67
N ARG A 185 -2.67 14.05 3.49
CA ARG A 185 -1.64 13.97 4.53
C ARG A 185 -1.89 12.85 5.55
N SER A 186 -3.14 12.45 5.76
CA SER A 186 -3.52 11.34 6.63
C SER A 186 -2.99 9.97 6.15
N CYS A 187 -2.54 9.88 4.88
CA CYS A 187 -1.90 8.67 4.37
C CYS A 187 -0.50 8.43 4.97
N ILE A 188 0.16 9.47 5.52
CA ILE A 188 1.47 9.33 6.15
C ILE A 188 1.29 8.78 7.57
N LEU A 189 1.79 7.57 7.77
CA LEU A 189 1.77 6.89 9.06
C LEU A 189 3.19 6.88 9.66
N ASP A 190 3.36 7.50 10.83
CA ASP A 190 4.62 7.56 11.55
C ASP A 190 4.54 6.70 12.82
N PRO A 191 5.03 5.45 12.79
CA PRO A 191 4.92 4.54 13.94
C PRO A 191 5.78 4.92 15.13
N LEU A 192 6.64 5.97 15.03
CA LEU A 192 7.31 6.56 16.18
C LEU A 192 6.40 7.49 16.99
N THR A 193 5.40 8.08 16.36
CA THR A 193 4.51 9.06 17.00
C THR A 193 3.17 8.48 17.41
N GLN A 194 2.68 7.49 16.66
CA GLN A 194 1.41 6.79 16.95
C GLN A 194 1.42 5.38 16.37
N PRO A 195 0.75 4.41 17.00
CA PRO A 195 0.65 3.06 16.47
C PRO A 195 0.03 3.05 15.07
N LEU A 196 0.50 2.13 14.23
CA LEU A 196 -0.12 1.86 12.93
C LEU A 196 -1.56 1.38 13.15
N PRO A 197 -2.54 1.87 12.38
CA PRO A 197 -3.96 1.59 12.59
C PRO A 197 -4.39 0.18 12.16
N PHE A 198 -3.50 -0.79 12.34
CA PHE A 198 -3.67 -2.18 11.93
C PHE A 198 -3.27 -3.12 13.06
N THR A 199 -4.02 -4.23 13.24
CA THR A 199 -3.51 -5.35 14.03
C THR A 199 -2.52 -6.18 13.21
N PRO A 200 -1.36 -6.56 13.78
CA PRO A 200 -0.37 -7.38 13.07
C PRO A 200 -0.75 -8.86 13.04
N PHE A 201 -1.74 -9.28 13.81
CA PHE A 201 -2.06 -10.68 14.03
C PHE A 201 -3.34 -11.10 13.29
N LYS A 202 -3.33 -12.33 12.78
CA LYS A 202 -4.48 -12.94 12.09
C LYS A 202 -5.54 -13.39 13.10
N ASP A 203 -6.82 -13.24 12.73
CA ASP A 203 -7.94 -13.81 13.50
C ASP A 203 -8.17 -15.26 13.08
N PHE A 204 -8.14 -16.16 14.07
CA PHE A 204 -8.41 -17.58 13.94
C PHE A 204 -9.68 -18.01 14.69
N THR A 205 -10.55 -17.08 15.06
CA THR A 205 -11.82 -17.39 15.73
C THR A 205 -12.63 -18.38 14.88
N GLY A 206 -12.97 -19.51 15.48
CA GLY A 206 -13.70 -20.61 14.82
C GLY A 206 -12.90 -21.43 13.82
N ARG A 207 -11.59 -21.21 13.68
CA ARG A 207 -10.71 -21.98 12.79
C ARG A 207 -10.04 -23.16 13.51
N SER A 208 -9.44 -24.05 12.71
CA SER A 208 -8.80 -25.26 13.23
C SER A 208 -7.48 -24.95 13.93
N ILE A 209 -7.13 -25.79 14.92
CA ILE A 209 -5.83 -25.72 15.58
C ILE A 209 -4.66 -25.96 14.62
N ASN A 210 -4.86 -26.68 13.52
CA ASN A 210 -3.83 -26.92 12.52
C ASN A 210 -3.45 -25.65 11.76
N GLU A 211 -4.42 -24.76 11.49
CA GLU A 211 -4.14 -23.45 10.86
C GLU A 211 -3.31 -22.57 11.79
N ILE A 212 -3.64 -22.57 13.10
CA ILE A 212 -2.86 -21.85 14.11
C ILE A 212 -1.43 -22.42 14.20
N ASN A 213 -1.26 -23.75 14.18
CA ASN A 213 0.05 -24.40 14.23
C ASN A 213 0.92 -24.01 13.03
N LEU A 214 0.34 -24.02 11.80
CA LEU A 214 1.05 -23.63 10.60
C LEU A 214 1.50 -22.18 10.66
N TYR A 215 0.59 -21.27 10.96
CA TYR A 215 0.86 -19.84 11.12
C TYR A 215 1.92 -19.56 12.19
N SER A 216 1.82 -20.25 13.34
CA SER A 216 2.77 -20.11 14.45
C SER A 216 4.18 -20.54 14.05
N THR A 217 4.30 -21.61 13.26
CA THR A 217 5.59 -22.10 12.75
C THR A 217 6.21 -21.08 11.77
N GLU A 218 5.42 -20.51 10.89
CA GLU A 218 5.90 -19.49 9.95
C GLU A 218 6.31 -18.20 10.66
N MET A 219 5.48 -17.73 11.59
CA MET A 219 5.77 -16.52 12.36
C MET A 219 7.00 -16.69 13.25
N SER A 220 7.14 -17.84 13.93
CA SER A 220 8.31 -18.09 14.77
C SER A 220 9.60 -18.13 13.96
N SER A 221 9.58 -18.76 12.78
CA SER A 221 10.73 -18.76 11.87
C SER A 221 11.13 -17.35 11.44
N ALA A 222 10.15 -16.52 11.08
CA ALA A 222 10.39 -15.14 10.69
C ALA A 222 10.96 -14.32 11.85
N LEU A 223 10.33 -14.34 13.02
CA LEU A 223 10.79 -13.61 14.20
C LEU A 223 12.20 -14.02 14.64
N CYS A 224 12.53 -15.33 14.56
CA CYS A 224 13.87 -15.84 14.82
C CYS A 224 14.92 -15.34 13.80
N SER A 225 14.51 -14.95 12.59
CA SER A 225 15.41 -14.47 11.55
C SER A 225 15.56 -12.94 11.49
N ILE A 226 14.69 -12.21 12.18
CA ILE A 226 14.66 -10.74 12.14
C ILE A 226 15.98 -10.14 12.68
N ASP A 227 16.50 -10.63 13.79
CA ASP A 227 17.65 -10.06 14.47
C ASP A 227 18.96 -10.83 14.18
N ARG A 228 19.18 -11.37 13.01
CA ARG A 228 20.46 -12.05 12.66
C ARG A 228 21.13 -12.88 13.80
N VAL A 229 20.56 -12.88 14.98
CA VAL A 229 21.02 -13.70 16.09
C VAL A 229 20.54 -15.12 15.81
N SER A 230 21.47 -16.05 15.74
CA SER A 230 21.17 -17.45 15.46
C SER A 230 20.30 -18.04 16.57
N ALA A 231 18.99 -17.88 16.43
CA ALA A 231 18.05 -18.57 17.29
C ALA A 231 18.23 -20.08 17.09
N SER A 232 18.41 -20.81 18.18
CA SER A 232 18.53 -22.27 18.12
C SER A 232 17.17 -22.88 17.71
N ALA A 233 17.20 -24.09 17.15
CA ALA A 233 15.96 -24.83 16.85
C ALA A 233 15.02 -24.94 18.07
N ASN A 234 15.58 -25.08 19.27
CA ASN A 234 14.81 -25.11 20.50
C ASN A 234 14.11 -23.79 20.82
N MET A 235 14.75 -22.66 20.53
CA MET A 235 14.15 -21.33 20.72
C MET A 235 13.01 -21.11 19.72
N ASN A 236 13.21 -21.51 18.47
CA ASN A 236 12.16 -21.44 17.44
C ASN A 236 10.94 -22.29 17.82
N ASN A 237 11.15 -23.54 18.22
CA ASN A 237 10.05 -24.42 18.66
C ASN A 237 9.32 -23.84 19.88
N ARG A 238 10.07 -23.31 20.87
CA ARG A 238 9.50 -22.65 22.05
C ARG A 238 8.64 -21.45 21.67
N LEU A 239 9.10 -20.63 20.70
CA LEU A 239 8.33 -19.49 20.23
C LEU A 239 7.07 -19.93 19.48
N SER A 240 7.16 -20.95 18.62
CA SER A 240 6.00 -21.49 17.94
C SER A 240 4.93 -22.00 18.92
N GLU A 241 5.36 -22.76 19.94
CA GLU A 241 4.46 -23.24 21.01
C GLU A 241 3.86 -22.10 21.84
N ALA A 242 4.63 -21.04 22.12
CA ALA A 242 4.15 -19.86 22.84
C ALA A 242 3.07 -19.12 22.05
N ILE A 243 3.23 -18.99 20.72
CA ILE A 243 2.24 -18.37 19.83
C ILE A 243 0.95 -19.21 19.83
N VAL A 244 1.07 -20.55 19.74
CA VAL A 244 -0.10 -21.45 19.79
C VAL A 244 -0.85 -21.31 21.13
N GLU A 245 -0.11 -21.23 22.25
CA GLU A 245 -0.73 -21.02 23.56
C GLU A 245 -1.41 -19.67 23.67
N ALA A 246 -0.79 -18.61 23.17
CA ALA A 246 -1.38 -17.29 23.15
C ALA A 246 -2.74 -17.30 22.40
N TYR A 247 -2.79 -17.92 21.21
CA TYR A 247 -4.04 -18.07 20.47
C TYR A 247 -5.08 -18.95 21.16
N LYS A 248 -4.66 -20.01 21.84
CA LYS A 248 -5.59 -20.82 22.65
C LYS A 248 -6.20 -20.01 23.79
N SER A 249 -5.42 -19.14 24.44
CA SER A 249 -5.91 -18.34 25.56
C SER A 249 -6.90 -17.25 25.13
N THR A 250 -6.86 -16.84 23.87
CA THR A 250 -7.81 -15.86 23.28
C THR A 250 -8.95 -16.52 22.48
N ASN A 251 -9.07 -17.86 22.52
CA ASN A 251 -10.02 -18.61 21.69
C ASN A 251 -9.88 -18.33 20.18
N GLY A 252 -8.66 -18.08 19.71
CA GLY A 252 -8.35 -17.80 18.33
C GLY A 252 -8.41 -16.32 17.92
N ALA A 253 -8.88 -15.45 18.80
CA ALA A 253 -8.85 -14.00 18.52
C ALA A 253 -7.40 -13.48 18.39
N PRO A 254 -7.18 -12.34 17.71
CA PRO A 254 -5.85 -11.74 17.57
C PRO A 254 -5.14 -11.62 18.92
N ILE A 255 -3.88 -12.00 18.95
CA ILE A 255 -3.04 -11.92 20.15
C ILE A 255 -2.34 -10.57 20.26
N SER A 256 -1.54 -10.36 21.31
CA SER A 256 -0.64 -9.20 21.40
C SER A 256 0.81 -9.66 21.59
N PHE A 257 1.77 -8.74 21.36
CA PHE A 257 3.18 -9.02 21.64
C PHE A 257 3.44 -9.28 23.11
N GLU A 258 2.71 -8.60 24.01
CA GLU A 258 2.78 -8.81 25.46
C GLU A 258 2.36 -10.24 25.82
N LEU A 259 1.24 -10.70 25.27
CA LEU A 259 0.75 -12.05 25.50
C LEU A 259 1.72 -13.09 24.94
N MET A 260 2.25 -12.86 23.73
CA MET A 260 3.26 -13.72 23.13
C MET A 260 4.53 -13.80 24.00
N LEU A 261 5.03 -12.65 24.47
CA LEU A 261 6.19 -12.58 25.35
C LEU A 261 5.94 -13.34 26.65
N LYS A 262 4.78 -13.15 27.29
CA LYS A 262 4.39 -13.85 28.51
C LYS A 262 4.38 -15.37 28.32
N CYS A 263 3.75 -15.85 27.23
CA CYS A 263 3.72 -17.27 26.90
C CYS A 263 5.11 -17.84 26.58
N TYR A 264 5.98 -17.04 25.93
CA TYR A 264 7.36 -17.43 25.65
C TYR A 264 8.17 -17.56 26.95
N GLN A 265 8.13 -16.54 27.83
CA GLN A 265 8.85 -16.53 29.10
C GLN A 265 8.44 -17.66 30.04
N SER A 266 7.15 -18.04 30.07
CA SER A 266 6.67 -19.17 30.88
C SER A 266 7.29 -20.53 30.48
N ARG A 267 7.89 -20.62 29.29
CA ARG A 267 8.56 -21.81 28.75
C ARG A 267 10.08 -21.73 28.83
N MET A 268 10.65 -20.63 29.29
CA MET A 268 12.07 -20.49 29.51
C MET A 268 12.49 -21.26 30.79
N LYS A 269 13.70 -21.80 30.77
CA LYS A 269 14.26 -22.46 31.99
C LYS A 269 14.47 -21.49 33.14
N ASP A 270 14.85 -20.26 32.79
CA ASP A 270 15.00 -19.16 33.72
C ASP A 270 14.36 -17.90 33.07
N ALA A 271 13.20 -17.51 33.57
CA ALA A 271 12.44 -16.38 33.08
C ALA A 271 13.12 -15.01 33.38
N ASN A 272 14.11 -14.97 34.26
CA ASN A 272 14.84 -13.76 34.62
C ASN A 272 16.03 -13.49 33.67
N ASN A 273 16.46 -14.49 32.91
CA ASN A 273 17.56 -14.34 31.94
C ASN A 273 17.01 -14.26 30.53
N ASP A 274 17.14 -13.08 29.91
CA ASP A 274 16.71 -12.87 28.53
C ASP A 274 17.59 -13.67 27.55
N ASP A 275 16.90 -14.32 26.61
CA ASP A 275 17.52 -14.82 25.40
C ASP A 275 17.27 -13.84 24.23
N SER A 276 17.82 -14.14 23.05
CA SER A 276 17.68 -13.27 21.87
C SER A 276 16.22 -13.05 21.46
N ILE A 277 15.36 -14.06 21.61
CA ILE A 277 13.94 -13.98 21.22
C ILE A 277 13.15 -13.13 22.23
N SER A 278 13.34 -13.36 23.54
CA SER A 278 12.69 -12.54 24.56
C SER A 278 13.12 -11.07 24.44
N SER A 279 14.38 -10.81 24.08
CA SER A 279 14.90 -9.46 23.84
C SER A 279 14.20 -8.78 22.64
N VAL A 280 14.03 -9.48 21.51
CA VAL A 280 13.28 -8.97 20.34
C VAL A 280 11.82 -8.72 20.71
N LEU A 281 11.16 -9.67 21.36
CA LEU A 281 9.76 -9.51 21.78
C LEU A 281 9.58 -8.33 22.74
N LYS A 282 10.50 -8.10 23.69
CA LYS A 282 10.49 -6.92 24.57
C LYS A 282 10.63 -5.61 23.77
N GLN A 283 11.49 -5.58 22.75
CA GLN A 283 11.61 -4.41 21.89
C GLN A 283 10.29 -4.13 21.15
N LEU A 284 9.61 -5.17 20.62
CA LEU A 284 8.32 -5.03 19.93
C LEU A 284 7.22 -4.56 20.89
N VAL A 285 7.18 -5.10 22.11
CA VAL A 285 6.25 -4.67 23.17
C VAL A 285 6.46 -3.18 23.50
N ASN A 286 7.70 -2.77 23.74
CA ASN A 286 8.01 -1.41 24.15
C ASN A 286 7.81 -0.38 23.03
N ALA A 287 7.89 -0.80 21.78
CA ALA A 287 7.76 0.08 20.63
C ALA A 287 6.32 0.49 20.31
N HIS A 288 5.31 -0.25 20.79
CA HIS A 288 3.88 0.01 20.54
C HIS A 288 3.55 0.36 19.07
N ILE A 289 4.07 -0.45 18.13
CA ILE A 289 4.03 -0.12 16.69
C ILE A 289 2.63 -0.27 16.10
N PHE A 290 1.82 -1.20 16.62
CA PHE A 290 0.56 -1.61 16.03
C PHE A 290 -0.60 -1.44 17.01
N GLU A 291 -1.78 -1.17 16.47
CA GLU A 291 -3.03 -1.23 17.22
C GLU A 291 -3.47 -2.70 17.46
N SER A 292 -4.35 -2.89 18.43
CA SER A 292 -4.92 -4.20 18.76
C SER A 292 -5.96 -4.67 17.76
N GLU A 293 -6.55 -3.76 17.01
CA GLU A 293 -7.60 -4.02 15.99
C GLU A 293 -7.38 -3.13 14.76
N ASP A 294 -8.00 -3.54 13.64
CA ASP A 294 -7.96 -2.79 12.40
C ASP A 294 -8.91 -1.61 12.50
N LYS A 295 -8.38 -0.39 12.36
CA LYS A 295 -9.17 0.84 12.30
C LYS A 295 -9.51 1.25 10.87
N VAL A 296 -8.72 0.79 9.92
CA VAL A 296 -8.85 1.10 8.48
C VAL A 296 -8.47 -0.13 7.64
N SER A 297 -8.86 -0.11 6.38
CA SER A 297 -8.44 -1.14 5.42
C SER A 297 -7.04 -0.86 4.90
N LEU A 298 -6.19 -1.89 4.80
CA LEU A 298 -4.83 -1.76 4.30
C LEU A 298 -4.75 -1.62 2.77
N ILE A 299 -5.78 -2.04 2.03
CA ILE A 299 -5.77 -2.07 0.56
C ILE A 299 -6.76 -1.10 -0.09
N ASP A 300 -7.75 -0.60 0.66
CA ASP A 300 -8.78 0.30 0.11
C ASP A 300 -8.35 1.77 0.11
N ASP A 301 -7.24 2.07 0.79
CA ASP A 301 -6.59 3.38 0.81
C ASP A 301 -5.10 3.27 0.49
N SER A 302 -4.44 4.41 0.28
CA SER A 302 -2.99 4.50 0.08
C SER A 302 -2.30 4.94 1.36
N TYR A 303 -1.12 4.34 1.68
CA TYR A 303 -0.36 4.67 2.88
C TYR A 303 1.13 4.81 2.59
N ILE A 304 1.76 5.75 3.28
CA ILE A 304 3.21 5.95 3.32
C ILE A 304 3.68 5.70 4.75
N ILE A 305 4.39 4.61 4.98
CA ILE A 305 4.94 4.25 6.28
C ILE A 305 6.30 4.93 6.43
N LYS A 306 6.41 5.84 7.37
CA LYS A 306 7.66 6.54 7.67
C LYS A 306 8.62 5.64 8.41
N MET A 307 9.75 5.30 7.78
CA MET A 307 10.72 4.33 8.28
C MET A 307 12.08 4.95 8.64
N ASP A 308 12.30 6.22 8.33
CA ASP A 308 13.60 6.91 8.46
C ASP A 308 14.06 7.09 9.92
N GLY A 309 13.13 7.06 10.86
CA GLY A 309 13.41 7.15 12.29
C GLY A 309 13.92 5.86 12.95
N TYR A 310 13.91 4.72 12.24
CA TYR A 310 14.36 3.44 12.76
C TYR A 310 15.72 3.03 12.19
N PRO A 311 16.56 2.29 12.95
CA PRO A 311 17.69 1.57 12.35
C PRO A 311 17.19 0.69 11.20
N LYS A 312 17.69 0.94 9.99
CA LYS A 312 17.14 0.37 8.75
C LYS A 312 17.17 -1.15 8.70
N ASP A 313 18.19 -1.77 9.28
CA ASP A 313 18.37 -3.21 9.42
C ASP A 313 17.98 -3.74 10.81
N GLY A 314 17.41 -2.87 11.67
CA GLY A 314 17.00 -3.20 13.02
C GLY A 314 15.74 -4.08 13.07
N PRO A 315 15.52 -4.77 14.22
CA PRO A 315 14.42 -5.71 14.36
C PRO A 315 13.05 -5.06 14.24
N ILE A 316 12.90 -3.81 14.67
CA ILE A 316 11.62 -3.08 14.58
C ILE A 316 11.25 -2.78 13.12
N ALA A 317 12.19 -2.23 12.33
CA ALA A 317 11.95 -1.94 10.92
C ALA A 317 11.58 -3.22 10.13
N LYS A 318 12.28 -4.31 10.38
CA LYS A 318 11.97 -5.61 9.76
C LYS A 318 10.62 -6.16 10.20
N ALA A 319 10.26 -6.01 11.48
CA ALA A 319 8.97 -6.43 12.01
C ALA A 319 7.82 -5.65 11.37
N ILE A 320 7.93 -4.32 11.21
CA ILE A 320 6.91 -3.49 10.54
C ILE A 320 6.62 -4.06 9.14
N VAL A 321 7.65 -4.25 8.32
CA VAL A 321 7.48 -4.77 6.96
C VAL A 321 6.94 -6.21 6.98
N TYR A 322 7.49 -7.08 7.83
CA TYR A 322 7.03 -8.46 7.93
C TYR A 322 5.55 -8.55 8.28
N PHE A 323 5.10 -7.85 9.32
CA PHE A 323 3.72 -7.93 9.76
C PHE A 323 2.74 -7.31 8.79
N LEU A 324 3.09 -6.19 8.14
CA LEU A 324 2.25 -5.62 7.10
C LEU A 324 2.18 -6.51 5.84
N MET A 325 3.29 -7.14 5.44
CA MET A 325 3.28 -8.14 4.35
C MET A 325 2.48 -9.40 4.74
N SER A 326 2.60 -9.85 5.99
CA SER A 326 1.80 -10.97 6.51
C SER A 326 0.30 -10.64 6.50
N LYS A 327 -0.05 -9.40 6.89
CA LYS A 327 -1.43 -8.93 6.83
C LYS A 327 -1.96 -8.88 5.39
N LEU A 328 -1.19 -8.35 4.45
CA LEU A 328 -1.55 -8.38 3.02
C LEU A 328 -1.74 -9.81 2.50
N ASN A 329 -0.88 -10.74 2.92
CA ASN A 329 -1.03 -12.14 2.55
C ASN A 329 -2.32 -12.77 3.15
N ASN A 330 -2.71 -12.40 4.37
CA ASN A 330 -3.97 -12.81 4.96
C ASN A 330 -5.17 -12.21 4.23
N ILE A 331 -5.10 -10.93 3.84
CA ILE A 331 -6.12 -10.28 3.01
C ILE A 331 -6.23 -10.99 1.66
N TYR A 332 -5.10 -11.33 1.02
CA TYR A 332 -5.06 -12.09 -0.23
C TYR A 332 -5.90 -13.37 -0.17
N GLU A 333 -5.84 -14.11 0.93
CA GLU A 333 -6.61 -15.36 1.10
C GLU A 333 -8.12 -15.13 1.06
N LEU A 334 -8.59 -13.98 1.53
CA LEU A 334 -10.00 -13.62 1.68
C LEU A 334 -10.56 -12.85 0.47
N LEU A 335 -9.68 -12.21 -0.32
CA LEU A 335 -10.12 -11.42 -1.47
C LEU A 335 -10.76 -12.29 -2.55
N ASP A 336 -11.81 -11.76 -3.15
CA ASP A 336 -12.32 -12.27 -4.41
C ASP A 336 -11.26 -12.13 -5.52
N LYS A 337 -11.39 -12.95 -6.57
CA LYS A 337 -10.56 -12.78 -7.76
C LYS A 337 -10.74 -11.36 -8.29
N GLN A 338 -9.65 -10.81 -8.82
CA GLN A 338 -9.71 -9.49 -9.46
C GLN A 338 -10.71 -9.48 -10.64
N ALA A 339 -11.28 -8.31 -10.90
CA ALA A 339 -12.08 -8.10 -12.09
C ALA A 339 -11.21 -8.25 -13.35
N VAL A 340 -11.78 -8.77 -14.42
CA VAL A 340 -11.10 -9.05 -15.70
C VAL A 340 -12.05 -8.67 -16.82
N ASN A 341 -11.53 -8.00 -17.85
CA ASN A 341 -12.20 -7.82 -19.14
C ASN A 341 -11.39 -8.50 -20.25
N ASP A 342 -11.69 -8.25 -21.52
CA ASP A 342 -11.03 -8.91 -22.65
C ASP A 342 -9.57 -8.51 -22.80
N GLU A 343 -9.16 -7.34 -22.34
CA GLU A 343 -7.82 -6.75 -22.53
C GLU A 343 -6.98 -6.75 -21.27
N VAL A 344 -7.57 -6.40 -20.12
CA VAL A 344 -6.83 -6.13 -18.88
C VAL A 344 -7.41 -6.85 -17.67
N VAL A 345 -6.58 -6.95 -16.63
CA VAL A 345 -6.96 -7.43 -15.30
C VAL A 345 -6.86 -6.27 -14.29
N GLN A 346 -7.73 -6.26 -13.29
CA GLN A 346 -7.69 -5.28 -12.22
C GLN A 346 -6.40 -5.43 -11.40
N ILE A 347 -5.70 -4.31 -11.19
CA ILE A 347 -4.73 -4.16 -10.10
C ILE A 347 -5.40 -3.31 -9.02
N ARG A 348 -5.38 -3.78 -7.78
CA ARG A 348 -5.98 -3.12 -6.62
C ARG A 348 -4.96 -2.32 -5.84
N HIS A 349 -3.75 -2.88 -5.71
CA HIS A 349 -2.80 -2.37 -4.76
C HIS A 349 -1.36 -2.70 -5.13
N PHE A 350 -0.45 -1.73 -4.92
CA PHE A 350 0.99 -1.92 -4.96
C PHE A 350 1.59 -1.82 -3.56
N SER A 351 2.39 -2.82 -3.18
CA SER A 351 3.29 -2.70 -2.02
C SER A 351 4.67 -2.31 -2.51
N ILE A 352 5.17 -1.17 -2.05
CA ILE A 352 6.40 -0.54 -2.54
C ILE A 352 7.40 -0.50 -1.39
N ILE A 353 8.55 -1.14 -1.59
CA ILE A 353 9.62 -1.16 -0.59
C ILE A 353 10.85 -0.47 -1.18
N ASP A 354 11.10 0.77 -0.77
CA ASP A 354 12.39 1.41 -1.04
C ASP A 354 13.45 0.80 -0.12
N GLU A 355 14.70 0.73 -0.58
CA GLU A 355 15.82 0.06 0.10
C GLU A 355 15.51 -1.39 0.51
N ALA A 356 14.83 -2.14 -0.37
CA ALA A 356 14.33 -3.49 -0.11
C ALA A 356 15.42 -4.49 0.32
N HIS A 357 16.71 -4.22 0.06
CA HIS A 357 17.80 -5.08 0.49
C HIS A 357 17.83 -5.34 2.01
N TYR A 358 17.32 -4.41 2.83
CA TYR A 358 17.17 -4.64 4.27
C TYR A 358 16.13 -5.72 4.60
N MET A 359 15.19 -5.96 3.67
CA MET A 359 14.06 -6.89 3.84
C MET A 359 14.25 -8.22 3.13
N LEU A 360 15.26 -8.35 2.27
CA LEU A 360 15.52 -9.57 1.50
C LEU A 360 16.45 -10.54 2.24
N ASP A 361 17.10 -10.09 3.30
CA ASP A 361 18.11 -10.86 4.06
C ASP A 361 17.52 -11.82 5.10
N PHE A 362 16.22 -11.69 5.45
CA PHE A 362 15.57 -12.55 6.42
C PHE A 362 14.41 -13.36 5.81
N ASP A 363 13.86 -14.33 6.55
CA ASP A 363 12.81 -15.23 6.05
C ASP A 363 11.43 -14.54 5.97
N ASN A 364 11.26 -13.67 4.99
CA ASN A 364 9.99 -12.99 4.74
C ASN A 364 9.15 -13.79 3.73
N ARG A 365 8.57 -14.90 4.17
CA ARG A 365 7.71 -15.76 3.33
C ARG A 365 6.48 -15.03 2.81
N PRO A 366 5.75 -14.20 3.61
CA PRO A 366 4.62 -13.44 3.09
C PRO A 366 4.97 -12.58 1.87
N LEU A 367 6.10 -11.86 1.90
CA LEU A 367 6.58 -11.08 0.76
C LEU A 367 6.84 -11.96 -0.47
N ARG A 368 7.54 -13.09 -0.29
CA ARG A 368 7.82 -14.03 -1.39
C ARG A 368 6.54 -14.61 -1.99
N ASN A 369 5.57 -14.95 -1.15
CA ASN A 369 4.28 -15.46 -1.58
C ASN A 369 3.50 -14.42 -2.39
N LEU A 370 3.42 -13.18 -1.92
CA LEU A 370 2.77 -12.09 -2.64
C LEU A 370 3.42 -11.82 -4.00
N ILE A 371 4.75 -11.90 -4.10
CA ILE A 371 5.47 -11.77 -5.38
C ILE A 371 5.09 -12.91 -6.33
N ALA A 372 4.98 -14.13 -5.84
CA ALA A 372 4.71 -15.30 -6.67
C ALA A 372 3.24 -15.38 -7.14
N VAL A 373 2.29 -15.01 -6.28
CA VAL A 373 0.86 -15.27 -6.53
C VAL A 373 -0.06 -14.05 -6.40
N GLY A 374 0.44 -12.92 -5.92
CA GLY A 374 -0.36 -11.73 -5.59
C GLY A 374 -1.19 -11.20 -6.76
N ARG A 375 -0.69 -11.33 -7.99
CA ARG A 375 -1.39 -10.87 -9.20
C ARG A 375 -2.80 -11.45 -9.33
N ASN A 376 -3.02 -12.71 -8.97
CA ASN A 376 -4.32 -13.36 -9.09
C ASN A 376 -5.43 -12.69 -8.28
N LYS A 377 -5.07 -11.78 -7.37
CA LYS A 377 -5.97 -10.98 -6.55
C LYS A 377 -5.78 -9.46 -6.76
N GLY A 378 -4.99 -9.08 -7.75
CA GLY A 378 -4.68 -7.69 -8.06
C GLY A 378 -3.71 -7.04 -7.06
N LEU A 379 -2.88 -7.83 -6.37
CA LEU A 379 -1.82 -7.34 -5.49
C LEU A 379 -0.46 -7.44 -6.19
N SER A 380 0.27 -6.34 -6.24
CA SER A 380 1.58 -6.23 -6.90
C SER A 380 2.63 -5.62 -6.00
N ILE A 381 3.91 -5.89 -6.32
CA ILE A 381 5.06 -5.45 -5.53
C ILE A 381 6.01 -4.62 -6.40
N ILE A 382 6.51 -3.52 -5.84
CA ILE A 382 7.64 -2.77 -6.39
C ILE A 382 8.76 -2.82 -5.35
N LEU A 383 9.93 -3.36 -5.75
CA LEU A 383 11.10 -3.41 -4.88
C LEU A 383 12.21 -2.53 -5.47
N ALA A 384 12.76 -1.63 -4.66
CA ALA A 384 13.90 -0.81 -5.05
C ALA A 384 15.12 -1.10 -4.16
N THR A 385 16.30 -1.29 -4.77
CA THR A 385 17.57 -1.48 -4.03
C THR A 385 18.71 -0.67 -4.65
N GLN A 386 19.81 -0.56 -3.90
CA GLN A 386 21.00 0.11 -4.41
C GLN A 386 21.84 -0.79 -5.32
N ASN A 387 21.83 -2.10 -5.10
CA ASN A 387 22.67 -3.06 -5.83
C ASN A 387 21.83 -4.11 -6.53
N MET A 388 22.16 -4.38 -7.79
CA MET A 388 21.47 -5.39 -8.56
C MET A 388 21.63 -6.81 -7.98
N SER A 389 22.74 -7.13 -7.31
CA SER A 389 22.97 -8.45 -6.69
C SER A 389 22.06 -8.72 -5.49
N SER A 390 21.47 -7.69 -4.86
CA SER A 390 20.62 -7.83 -3.68
C SER A 390 19.34 -8.64 -3.96
N PHE A 391 18.89 -8.70 -5.19
CA PHE A 391 17.69 -9.46 -5.58
C PHE A 391 17.91 -10.97 -5.72
N LYS A 392 19.14 -11.44 -5.59
CA LYS A 392 19.47 -12.87 -5.54
C LYS A 392 19.70 -13.32 -4.11
N SER A 393 18.64 -13.67 -3.41
CA SER A 393 18.72 -14.25 -2.07
C SER A 393 18.79 -15.79 -2.12
N LYS A 394 19.30 -16.41 -1.04
CA LYS A 394 19.27 -17.88 -0.92
C LYS A 394 17.81 -18.36 -0.90
N GLY A 395 17.43 -19.13 -1.92
CA GLY A 395 16.13 -19.79 -2.00
C GLY A 395 15.02 -19.01 -2.71
N PHE A 396 15.27 -17.77 -3.19
CA PHE A 396 14.28 -17.05 -4.00
C PHE A 396 14.98 -16.11 -5.00
N ASP A 397 14.64 -16.26 -6.27
CA ASP A 397 15.10 -15.39 -7.36
C ASP A 397 14.02 -14.33 -7.67
N PHE A 398 14.24 -13.11 -7.20
CA PHE A 398 13.32 -12.01 -7.41
C PHE A 398 13.28 -11.60 -8.89
N TYR A 399 14.39 -11.71 -9.63
CA TYR A 399 14.42 -11.37 -11.05
C TYR A 399 13.56 -12.32 -11.90
N ALA A 400 13.58 -13.62 -11.58
CA ALA A 400 12.77 -14.61 -12.27
C ALA A 400 11.25 -14.37 -12.08
N ASN A 401 10.87 -13.67 -11.02
CA ASN A 401 9.49 -13.36 -10.67
C ASN A 401 9.07 -11.92 -11.02
N ALA A 402 9.96 -11.12 -11.61
CA ALA A 402 9.64 -9.74 -11.99
C ALA A 402 9.36 -9.64 -13.49
N GLN A 403 8.27 -8.92 -13.82
CA GLN A 403 7.96 -8.55 -15.21
C GLN A 403 8.94 -7.49 -15.72
N TYR A 404 9.23 -6.50 -14.88
CA TYR A 404 10.04 -5.34 -15.25
C TYR A 404 11.23 -5.18 -14.30
N PRO A 405 12.38 -5.79 -14.62
CA PRO A 405 13.66 -5.45 -13.99
C PRO A 405 14.22 -4.17 -14.63
N LEU A 406 14.22 -3.08 -13.87
CA LEU A 406 14.68 -1.75 -14.26
C LEU A 406 16.07 -1.52 -13.65
N ILE A 407 17.09 -1.41 -14.49
CA ILE A 407 18.49 -1.26 -14.05
C ILE A 407 18.94 0.16 -14.33
N MET A 408 19.11 0.94 -13.30
CA MET A 408 19.71 2.28 -13.32
C MET A 408 21.22 2.19 -13.11
N LYS A 409 21.93 3.33 -13.12
CA LYS A 409 23.37 3.39 -12.86
C LYS A 409 23.77 2.58 -11.63
N GLN A 410 24.79 1.74 -11.77
CA GLN A 410 25.34 0.89 -10.70
C GLN A 410 26.74 1.33 -10.32
N GLN A 411 27.12 1.20 -9.03
CA GLN A 411 28.54 1.32 -8.61
C GLN A 411 29.27 0.01 -8.87
N THR A 412 28.62 -1.11 -8.60
CA THR A 412 29.16 -2.44 -8.84
C THR A 412 28.23 -3.20 -9.77
N ILE A 413 28.78 -3.69 -10.87
CA ILE A 413 28.02 -4.42 -11.89
C ILE A 413 28.30 -5.92 -11.73
N ASP A 414 27.23 -6.70 -11.56
CA ASP A 414 27.30 -8.15 -11.38
C ASP A 414 27.04 -8.86 -12.74
N ASP A 415 28.09 -9.39 -13.33
CA ASP A 415 28.04 -10.09 -14.63
C ASP A 415 27.13 -11.32 -14.60
N LYS A 416 26.99 -11.99 -13.45
CA LYS A 416 26.08 -13.12 -13.30
C LYS A 416 24.63 -12.68 -13.38
N VAL A 417 24.29 -11.55 -12.76
CA VAL A 417 22.94 -10.98 -12.85
C VAL A 417 22.62 -10.58 -14.28
N ILE A 418 23.56 -9.93 -15.00
CA ILE A 418 23.37 -9.56 -16.41
C ILE A 418 23.12 -10.80 -17.26
N LYS A 419 23.95 -11.83 -17.11
CA LYS A 419 23.81 -13.10 -17.86
C LYS A 419 22.42 -13.71 -17.67
N ASP A 420 21.99 -13.82 -16.41
CA ASP A 420 20.73 -14.47 -16.07
C ASP A 420 19.52 -13.62 -16.53
N LEU A 421 19.60 -12.29 -16.39
CA LEU A 421 18.50 -11.38 -16.69
C LEU A 421 18.29 -11.19 -18.21
N PHE A 422 19.39 -10.97 -18.94
CA PHE A 422 19.34 -10.67 -20.39
C PHE A 422 19.59 -11.91 -21.26
N GLY A 423 19.96 -13.05 -20.69
CA GLY A 423 20.26 -14.28 -21.44
C GLY A 423 21.46 -14.15 -22.39
N VAL A 424 22.48 -13.39 -22.00
CA VAL A 424 23.63 -13.01 -22.84
C VAL A 424 24.94 -13.58 -22.33
N SER A 425 25.94 -13.62 -23.21
CA SER A 425 27.30 -14.05 -22.88
C SER A 425 28.33 -13.38 -23.81
N GLY A 426 29.60 -13.48 -23.47
CA GLY A 426 30.68 -12.98 -24.33
C GLY A 426 30.57 -11.48 -24.61
N GLN A 427 30.54 -11.11 -25.88
CA GLN A 427 30.54 -9.71 -26.32
C GLN A 427 29.25 -8.96 -25.90
N GLU A 428 28.08 -9.58 -26.07
CA GLU A 428 26.79 -8.96 -25.68
C GLU A 428 26.77 -8.62 -24.17
N LEU A 429 27.37 -9.47 -23.34
CA LEU A 429 27.52 -9.17 -21.90
C LEU A 429 28.33 -7.90 -21.66
N GLN A 430 29.45 -7.73 -22.38
CA GLN A 430 30.31 -6.55 -22.25
C GLN A 430 29.62 -5.29 -22.75
N GLU A 431 28.80 -5.37 -23.79
CA GLU A 431 28.01 -4.28 -24.32
C GLU A 431 26.98 -3.80 -23.25
N ILE A 432 26.21 -4.71 -22.65
CA ILE A 432 25.24 -4.36 -21.58
C ILE A 432 25.97 -3.81 -20.36
N ARG A 433 27.08 -4.43 -19.95
CA ARG A 433 27.90 -3.94 -18.85
C ARG A 433 28.36 -2.50 -19.09
N THR A 434 28.84 -2.20 -20.29
CA THR A 434 29.27 -0.86 -20.69
C THR A 434 28.10 0.12 -20.71
N ALA A 435 26.93 -0.31 -21.21
CA ALA A 435 25.71 0.49 -21.18
C ALA A 435 25.30 0.86 -19.74
N ILE A 436 25.28 -0.11 -18.80
CA ILE A 436 24.97 0.15 -17.39
C ILE A 436 25.98 1.12 -16.75
N ALA A 437 27.28 0.93 -17.03
CA ALA A 437 28.34 1.80 -16.51
C ALA A 437 28.23 3.25 -17.02
N GLY A 438 27.76 3.41 -18.27
CA GLY A 438 27.58 4.71 -18.92
C GLY A 438 26.32 5.47 -18.56
N LEU A 439 25.36 4.85 -17.84
CA LEU A 439 24.11 5.49 -17.46
C LEU A 439 24.35 6.76 -16.64
N GLN A 440 23.60 7.79 -16.94
CA GLN A 440 23.54 9.04 -16.18
C GLN A 440 22.43 8.99 -15.13
N LYS A 441 22.33 10.03 -14.28
CA LYS A 441 21.22 10.21 -13.34
C LYS A 441 19.89 10.29 -14.12
N GLY A 442 18.90 9.51 -13.73
CA GLY A 442 17.61 9.46 -14.41
C GLY A 442 17.55 8.56 -15.64
N GLU A 443 18.63 7.85 -15.95
CA GLU A 443 18.63 6.87 -17.03
C GLU A 443 18.55 5.45 -16.49
N LEU A 444 17.90 4.57 -17.24
CA LEU A 444 17.83 3.14 -16.95
C LEU A 444 17.91 2.30 -18.22
N ILE A 445 18.22 1.04 -18.06
CA ILE A 445 18.00 0.03 -19.09
C ILE A 445 16.94 -0.98 -18.66
N ILE A 446 16.19 -1.45 -19.64
CA ILE A 446 15.19 -2.51 -19.51
C ILE A 446 15.46 -3.59 -20.57
N LYS A 447 15.11 -4.84 -20.26
CA LYS A 447 15.16 -5.94 -21.21
C LYS A 447 14.22 -5.68 -22.38
N ASP A 448 14.70 -5.76 -23.62
CA ASP A 448 13.85 -5.79 -24.80
C ASP A 448 13.28 -7.21 -24.96
N GLN A 449 12.03 -7.38 -24.53
CA GLN A 449 11.38 -8.69 -24.59
C GLN A 449 11.17 -9.18 -26.01
N MET A 450 10.96 -8.28 -26.96
CA MET A 450 10.76 -8.62 -28.38
C MET A 450 12.05 -9.09 -29.03
N ALA A 451 13.15 -8.34 -28.82
CA ALA A 451 14.47 -8.75 -29.28
C ALA A 451 14.94 -10.06 -28.64
N PHE A 452 14.61 -10.25 -27.35
CA PHE A 452 14.91 -11.50 -26.64
C PHE A 452 14.14 -12.69 -27.22
N ALA A 453 12.82 -12.54 -27.46
CA ALA A 453 11.98 -13.61 -28.02
C ALA A 453 12.39 -13.98 -29.44
N LEU A 454 12.80 -13.02 -30.26
CA LEU A 454 13.23 -13.24 -31.65
C LEU A 454 14.69 -13.65 -31.76
N GLY A 455 15.50 -13.54 -30.71
CA GLY A 455 16.92 -13.79 -30.72
C GLY A 455 17.72 -12.83 -31.60
N MET A 456 17.17 -11.65 -31.92
CA MET A 456 17.71 -10.66 -32.83
C MET A 456 17.70 -9.27 -32.23
N GLY A 457 18.64 -8.40 -32.62
CA GLY A 457 18.74 -7.02 -32.18
C GLY A 457 19.34 -6.86 -30.78
N ASN A 458 19.33 -5.62 -30.27
CA ASN A 458 19.83 -5.29 -28.95
C ASN A 458 18.88 -5.87 -27.88
N LYS A 459 19.43 -6.66 -26.96
CA LYS A 459 18.67 -7.32 -25.88
C LYS A 459 18.14 -6.35 -24.81
N TYR A 460 18.45 -5.06 -24.92
CA TYR A 460 18.02 -4.03 -23.97
C TYR A 460 17.63 -2.74 -24.69
N LYS A 461 16.82 -1.95 -24.02
CA LYS A 461 16.50 -0.55 -24.38
C LYS A 461 16.93 0.38 -23.27
N LYS A 462 17.46 1.55 -23.65
CA LYS A 462 17.76 2.64 -22.72
C LYS A 462 16.54 3.58 -22.64
N ILE A 463 16.19 4.00 -21.43
CA ILE A 463 15.09 4.92 -21.15
C ILE A 463 15.62 6.11 -20.35
N ASN A 464 15.27 7.31 -20.79
CA ASN A 464 15.42 8.54 -20.04
C ASN A 464 14.13 8.76 -19.24
N VAL A 465 14.20 8.62 -17.93
CA VAL A 465 13.04 8.71 -17.03
C VAL A 465 12.54 10.16 -16.97
N THR A 466 11.22 10.34 -17.02
CA THR A 466 10.58 11.64 -16.80
C THR A 466 11.04 12.25 -15.47
N HIS A 467 11.42 13.51 -15.49
CA HIS A 467 11.89 14.24 -14.31
C HIS A 467 10.72 14.97 -13.66
N LEU A 468 10.38 14.60 -12.43
CA LEU A 468 9.27 15.20 -11.66
C LEU A 468 9.74 16.27 -10.66
N ILE A 469 11.05 16.32 -10.37
CA ILE A 469 11.63 17.17 -9.33
C ILE A 469 12.70 18.08 -9.97
#